data_d035427bc32c8981a7add6246d79b42b
#
_entry.id   d035427bc32c8981a7add6246d79b42b
#
_cell.length_a   1.000
_cell.length_b   1.000
_cell.length_c   1.000
_cell.angle_alpha   90.00
_cell.angle_beta   90.00
_cell.angle_gamma   90.00
#
_symmetry.space_group_name_H-M   'P 1'
#
loop_
_entity.id
_entity.type
_entity.pdbx_description
1 polymer ?
#
loop_
_entity_poly.entity_id
_entity_poly.type
_entity_poly.pdbx_seq_one_letter_code
_entity_poly.pdbx_strand_id
1 'polypeptide(L)'
;MHSLPEGPDRDGCEIDLRVALAGCLLTAKGAVAAKLPYMRAFDLAESSGSQQQRFDALYGVWQSTNMSGGSAAAGPLSARLLSITEQEGDDGFRLQAHHSAWATWAFAGDPAKTREHTDAGRLLYDPEKHASHRFVYGGHDPGACARLLGAWAEWLLGYPEKALASSADSVSMAERIAHPFTLSLALTFCAVLHLNRREPERALSLVEAVEALVAEQRLSLPLELGIVHGAALVGQGAAEKAIARIREGVTKSTGLGRPYGLAFLGEGLAWHGDRLAALAALQEGLEIGRTTGEHGWDAELHRLAGTLLLAENKLNEGEASLRQAIRIAQAQQAKSLELRAARDLARLWGEQGRRTEAYDLIAPVYGWFTEGFDTADLKETKALLDQLA
;
A
#
# COMPACT_ATOMS: atom_id res chain seq x y z
N MET A 1 -23.08 32.05 6.33
CA MET A 1 -23.59 31.83 4.95
C MET A 1 -24.98 32.42 4.69
N HIS A 2 -25.93 32.40 5.64
CA HIS A 2 -27.27 32.99 5.42
C HIS A 2 -27.31 34.51 5.17
N SER A 3 -26.21 35.24 5.37
CA SER A 3 -26.12 36.70 5.15
C SER A 3 -25.62 37.10 3.77
N LEU A 4 -25.14 36.18 2.94
CA LEU A 4 -24.71 36.48 1.58
C LEU A 4 -25.86 36.21 0.59
N PRO A 5 -26.09 37.11 -0.40
CA PRO A 5 -27.05 36.84 -1.46
C PRO A 5 -26.66 35.63 -2.28
N GLU A 6 -27.63 34.96 -2.90
CA GLU A 6 -27.39 33.87 -3.83
C GLU A 6 -26.56 34.36 -5.03
N GLY A 7 -25.53 33.62 -5.40
CA GLY A 7 -24.62 33.96 -6.48
C GLY A 7 -23.22 33.37 -6.36
N PRO A 8 -22.36 33.62 -7.38
CA PRO A 8 -21.02 32.99 -7.45
C PRO A 8 -20.12 33.24 -6.21
N ASP A 9 -20.22 34.42 -5.61
CA ASP A 9 -19.42 34.77 -4.42
C ASP A 9 -19.82 33.90 -3.21
N ARG A 10 -21.12 33.66 -3.02
CA ARG A 10 -21.64 32.78 -1.97
C ARG A 10 -21.23 31.34 -2.23
N ASP A 11 -21.33 30.87 -3.48
CA ASP A 11 -20.96 29.52 -3.88
C ASP A 11 -19.47 29.29 -3.66
N GLY A 12 -18.61 30.25 -4.05
CA GLY A 12 -17.17 30.20 -3.82
C GLY A 12 -16.82 30.10 -2.34
N CYS A 13 -17.43 30.92 -1.48
CA CYS A 13 -17.27 30.81 -0.02
C CYS A 13 -17.77 29.46 0.52
N GLU A 14 -18.89 28.93 -0.01
CA GLU A 14 -19.38 27.61 0.41
C GLU A 14 -18.42 26.50 0.04
N ILE A 15 -17.82 26.52 -1.15
CA ILE A 15 -16.82 25.55 -1.59
C ILE A 15 -15.64 25.52 -0.62
N ASP A 16 -15.03 26.68 -0.35
CA ASP A 16 -13.86 26.78 0.51
C ASP A 16 -14.14 26.29 1.95
N LEU A 17 -15.29 26.68 2.51
CA LEU A 17 -15.70 26.24 3.84
C LEU A 17 -15.95 24.73 3.91
N ARG A 18 -16.51 24.14 2.85
CA ARG A 18 -16.76 22.69 2.80
C ARG A 18 -15.49 21.89 2.62
N VAL A 19 -14.56 22.35 1.80
CA VAL A 19 -13.24 21.73 1.64
C VAL A 19 -12.48 21.77 2.99
N ALA A 20 -12.46 22.92 3.66
CA ALA A 20 -11.84 23.06 4.97
C ALA A 20 -12.50 22.16 6.04
N LEU A 21 -13.86 22.15 6.08
CA LEU A 21 -14.61 21.28 6.99
C LEU A 21 -14.29 19.80 6.72
N ALA A 22 -14.26 19.38 5.45
CA ALA A 22 -13.97 18.01 5.06
C ALA A 22 -12.56 17.60 5.49
N GLY A 23 -11.54 18.46 5.31
CA GLY A 23 -10.18 18.22 5.80
C GLY A 23 -10.12 18.02 7.32
N CYS A 24 -10.84 18.85 8.08
CA CYS A 24 -10.97 18.68 9.54
C CYS A 24 -11.67 17.36 9.90
N LEU A 25 -12.74 17.00 9.19
CA LEU A 25 -13.47 15.75 9.43
C LEU A 25 -12.62 14.53 9.07
N LEU A 26 -11.84 14.59 8.01
CA LEU A 26 -10.93 13.54 7.59
C LEU A 26 -9.95 13.19 8.72
N THR A 27 -9.35 14.22 9.31
CA THR A 27 -8.39 14.05 10.41
C THR A 27 -9.06 13.62 11.72
N ALA A 28 -10.23 14.18 12.05
CA ALA A 28 -10.88 13.97 13.35
C ALA A 28 -11.80 12.73 13.40
N LYS A 29 -12.41 12.34 12.26
CA LYS A 29 -13.47 11.31 12.19
C LYS A 29 -13.28 10.31 11.05
N GLY A 30 -12.22 10.45 10.25
CA GLY A 30 -11.88 9.56 9.14
C GLY A 30 -12.58 9.88 7.82
N ALA A 31 -12.22 9.14 6.79
CA ALA A 31 -12.55 9.40 5.39
C ALA A 31 -14.07 9.38 5.10
N VAL A 32 -14.81 8.49 5.74
CA VAL A 32 -16.26 8.37 5.55
C VAL A 32 -16.98 9.67 5.95
N ALA A 33 -16.57 10.31 7.04
CA ALA A 33 -17.18 11.55 7.51
C ALA A 33 -16.86 12.76 6.60
N ALA A 34 -15.72 12.74 5.94
CA ALA A 34 -15.27 13.80 5.03
C ALA A 34 -15.96 13.75 3.66
N LYS A 35 -16.46 12.58 3.24
CA LYS A 35 -16.94 12.35 1.87
C LYS A 35 -18.07 13.27 1.44
N LEU A 36 -19.11 13.40 2.23
CA LEU A 36 -20.28 14.24 1.86
C LEU A 36 -19.94 15.74 1.72
N PRO A 37 -19.19 16.38 2.64
CA PRO A 37 -18.75 17.76 2.43
C PRO A 37 -17.89 17.95 1.18
N TYR A 38 -16.96 17.02 0.87
CA TYR A 38 -16.18 17.10 -0.37
C TYR A 38 -17.04 16.95 -1.62
N MET A 39 -17.98 16.00 -1.65
CA MET A 39 -18.90 15.83 -2.77
C MET A 39 -19.72 17.10 -3.02
N ARG A 40 -20.28 17.71 -1.96
CA ARG A 40 -21.04 18.96 -2.11
C ARG A 40 -20.17 20.13 -2.58
N ALA A 41 -18.91 20.22 -2.11
CA ALA A 41 -17.97 21.22 -2.61
C ALA A 41 -17.70 21.01 -4.11
N PHE A 42 -17.54 19.76 -4.53
CA PHE A 42 -17.28 19.41 -5.92
C PHE A 42 -18.47 19.74 -6.83
N ASP A 43 -19.70 19.39 -6.43
CA ASP A 43 -20.92 19.74 -7.19
C ASP A 43 -21.06 21.26 -7.41
N LEU A 44 -20.76 22.07 -6.39
CA LEU A 44 -20.77 23.53 -6.52
C LEU A 44 -19.61 24.02 -7.41
N ALA A 45 -18.41 23.46 -7.23
CA ALA A 45 -17.23 23.87 -7.98
C ALA A 45 -17.34 23.59 -9.49
N GLU A 46 -18.07 22.54 -9.89
CA GLU A 46 -18.33 22.24 -11.31
C GLU A 46 -19.13 23.36 -12.01
N SER A 47 -20.04 24.03 -11.29
CA SER A 47 -20.92 25.05 -11.86
C SER A 47 -20.37 26.47 -11.73
N SER A 48 -19.69 26.80 -10.62
CA SER A 48 -19.35 28.21 -10.29
C SER A 48 -17.92 28.35 -9.71
N GLY A 49 -17.18 27.25 -9.50
CA GLY A 49 -15.88 27.29 -8.87
C GLY A 49 -14.75 27.78 -9.79
N SER A 50 -13.71 28.35 -9.17
CA SER A 50 -12.41 28.55 -9.82
C SER A 50 -11.74 27.22 -10.12
N GLN A 51 -10.69 27.24 -10.94
CA GLN A 51 -9.86 26.07 -11.23
C GLN A 51 -9.31 25.41 -9.96
N GLN A 52 -8.74 26.21 -9.05
CA GLN A 52 -8.25 25.75 -7.75
C GLN A 52 -9.35 25.03 -6.96
N GLN A 53 -10.53 25.65 -6.85
CA GLN A 53 -11.66 25.07 -6.13
C GLN A 53 -12.15 23.75 -6.73
N ARG A 54 -12.19 23.65 -8.07
CA ARG A 54 -12.54 22.38 -8.76
C ARG A 54 -11.51 21.28 -8.46
N PHE A 55 -10.22 21.64 -8.55
CA PHE A 55 -9.15 20.68 -8.28
C PHE A 55 -9.18 20.21 -6.82
N ASP A 56 -9.24 21.13 -5.85
CA ASP A 56 -9.20 20.82 -4.42
C ASP A 56 -10.40 19.97 -3.99
N ALA A 57 -11.59 20.31 -4.49
CA ALA A 57 -12.80 19.56 -4.19
C ALA A 57 -12.75 18.13 -4.80
N LEU A 58 -12.32 18.00 -6.06
CA LEU A 58 -12.17 16.70 -6.72
C LEU A 58 -11.09 15.84 -6.03
N TYR A 59 -9.94 16.46 -5.64
CA TYR A 59 -8.91 15.78 -4.88
C TYR A 59 -9.46 15.25 -3.54
N GLY A 60 -10.25 16.06 -2.84
CA GLY A 60 -10.89 15.65 -1.59
C GLY A 60 -11.89 14.50 -1.78
N VAL A 61 -12.67 14.50 -2.87
CA VAL A 61 -13.58 13.38 -3.22
C VAL A 61 -12.75 12.12 -3.51
N TRP A 62 -11.68 12.23 -4.31
CA TRP A 62 -10.76 11.12 -4.55
C TRP A 62 -10.16 10.60 -3.24
N GLN A 63 -9.58 11.48 -2.43
CA GLN A 63 -8.91 11.11 -1.17
C GLN A 63 -9.84 10.37 -0.22
N SER A 64 -11.03 10.92 0.03
CA SER A 64 -12.00 10.30 0.92
C SER A 64 -12.50 8.95 0.38
N THR A 65 -12.62 8.79 -0.94
CA THR A 65 -13.01 7.55 -1.59
C THR A 65 -11.88 6.51 -1.49
N ASN A 66 -10.65 6.87 -1.81
CA ASN A 66 -9.49 5.98 -1.74
C ASN A 66 -9.24 5.50 -0.30
N MET A 67 -9.16 6.43 0.66
CA MET A 67 -8.92 6.12 2.06
C MET A 67 -10.04 5.31 2.74
N SER A 68 -11.24 5.28 2.16
CA SER A 68 -12.33 4.40 2.62
C SER A 68 -12.21 2.96 2.07
N GLY A 69 -11.10 2.60 1.42
CA GLY A 69 -10.91 1.29 0.80
C GLY A 69 -11.60 1.16 -0.55
N GLY A 70 -11.83 2.24 -1.25
CA GLY A 70 -12.53 2.23 -2.55
C GLY A 70 -11.57 2.40 -3.74
N SER A 71 -10.49 1.59 -3.86
CA SER A 71 -9.50 1.73 -4.94
C SER A 71 -10.12 1.65 -6.33
N ALA A 72 -11.09 0.77 -6.55
CA ALA A 72 -11.83 0.69 -7.81
C ALA A 72 -12.58 1.98 -8.15
N ALA A 73 -13.20 2.63 -7.15
CA ALA A 73 -13.92 3.89 -7.34
C ALA A 73 -12.99 5.11 -7.39
N ALA A 74 -11.80 5.02 -6.79
CA ALA A 74 -10.79 6.09 -6.80
C ALA A 74 -10.09 6.22 -8.15
N GLY A 75 -9.92 5.12 -8.91
CA GLY A 75 -9.26 5.12 -10.21
C GLY A 75 -9.81 6.15 -11.21
N PRO A 76 -11.11 6.16 -11.51
CA PRO A 76 -11.71 7.18 -12.40
C PRO A 76 -11.54 8.62 -11.90
N LEU A 77 -11.56 8.85 -10.59
CA LEU A 77 -11.36 10.18 -10.00
C LEU A 77 -9.90 10.64 -10.18
N SER A 78 -8.94 9.75 -9.96
CA SER A 78 -7.53 10.02 -10.21
C SER A 78 -7.25 10.28 -11.69
N ALA A 79 -7.84 9.51 -12.61
CA ALA A 79 -7.71 9.75 -14.04
C ALA A 79 -8.28 11.13 -14.44
N ARG A 80 -9.36 11.56 -13.81
CA ARG A 80 -9.93 12.90 -14.03
C ARG A 80 -9.02 14.01 -13.50
N LEU A 81 -8.38 13.82 -12.33
CA LEU A 81 -7.38 14.77 -11.82
C LEU A 81 -6.21 14.92 -12.78
N LEU A 82 -5.68 13.82 -13.32
CA LEU A 82 -4.63 13.84 -14.33
C LEU A 82 -5.05 14.61 -15.58
N SER A 83 -6.23 14.29 -16.13
CA SER A 83 -6.73 14.94 -17.35
C SER A 83 -6.92 16.47 -17.22
N ILE A 84 -7.38 16.93 -16.04
CA ILE A 84 -7.52 18.38 -15.79
C ILE A 84 -6.15 19.06 -15.83
N THR A 85 -5.10 18.42 -15.34
CA THR A 85 -3.77 19.01 -15.23
C THR A 85 -2.95 18.94 -16.51
N GLU A 86 -3.29 18.09 -17.46
CA GLU A 86 -2.63 18.05 -18.78
C GLU A 86 -2.81 19.34 -19.58
N GLN A 87 -3.91 20.06 -19.38
CA GLN A 87 -4.27 21.27 -20.11
C GLN A 87 -3.73 22.55 -19.44
N GLU A 88 -3.26 22.46 -18.20
CA GLU A 88 -2.99 23.59 -17.35
C GLU A 88 -1.60 23.44 -16.71
N GLY A 89 -0.73 24.41 -16.96
CA GLY A 89 0.71 24.33 -16.71
C GLY A 89 1.17 24.39 -15.25
N ASP A 90 0.29 24.22 -14.23
CA ASP A 90 0.68 24.26 -12.81
C ASP A 90 1.31 22.94 -12.34
N ASP A 91 2.59 23.01 -11.98
CA ASP A 91 3.35 21.85 -11.51
C ASP A 91 2.85 21.30 -10.17
N GLY A 92 2.27 22.16 -9.32
CA GLY A 92 1.68 21.75 -8.03
C GLY A 92 0.44 20.89 -8.23
N PHE A 93 -0.45 21.27 -9.16
CA PHE A 93 -1.60 20.44 -9.52
C PHE A 93 -1.19 19.13 -10.19
N ARG A 94 -0.24 19.17 -11.13
CA ARG A 94 0.30 17.96 -11.76
C ARG A 94 0.88 17.01 -10.71
N LEU A 95 1.67 17.53 -9.76
CA LEU A 95 2.23 16.73 -8.67
C LEU A 95 1.12 16.04 -7.86
N GLN A 96 0.05 16.77 -7.51
CA GLN A 96 -1.04 16.19 -6.73
C GLN A 96 -1.94 15.25 -7.55
N ALA A 97 -2.08 15.46 -8.85
CA ALA A 97 -2.73 14.50 -9.73
C ALA A 97 -1.95 13.18 -9.81
N HIS A 98 -0.62 13.25 -9.99
CA HIS A 98 0.24 12.06 -9.89
C HIS A 98 0.18 11.43 -8.50
N HIS A 99 0.10 12.24 -7.41
CA HIS A 99 -0.08 11.73 -6.05
C HIS A 99 -1.36 10.88 -5.94
N SER A 100 -2.45 11.35 -6.48
CA SER A 100 -3.69 10.57 -6.51
C SER A 100 -3.52 9.24 -7.27
N ALA A 101 -2.77 9.25 -8.35
CA ALA A 101 -2.55 8.07 -9.18
C ALA A 101 -1.66 7.03 -8.48
N TRP A 102 -0.48 7.42 -7.98
CA TRP A 102 0.38 6.44 -7.32
C TRP A 102 -0.24 5.84 -6.06
N ALA A 103 -1.01 6.63 -5.28
CA ALA A 103 -1.69 6.11 -4.10
C ALA A 103 -2.84 5.15 -4.46
N THR A 104 -3.54 5.38 -5.58
CA THR A 104 -4.58 4.48 -6.08
C THR A 104 -3.99 3.17 -6.60
N TRP A 105 -2.99 3.25 -7.49
CA TRP A 105 -2.43 2.08 -8.15
C TRP A 105 -1.62 1.17 -7.22
N ALA A 106 -1.00 1.74 -6.17
CA ALA A 106 -0.27 0.96 -5.17
C ALA A 106 -1.18 -0.09 -4.50
N PHE A 107 -2.37 0.29 -4.09
CA PHE A 107 -3.32 -0.62 -3.44
C PHE A 107 -4.16 -1.43 -4.46
N ALA A 108 -4.43 -0.88 -5.64
CA ALA A 108 -5.08 -1.61 -6.72
C ALA A 108 -4.22 -2.77 -7.28
N GLY A 109 -2.92 -2.79 -6.98
CA GLY A 109 -2.03 -3.89 -7.38
C GLY A 109 -1.39 -3.71 -8.75
N ASP A 110 -1.11 -2.47 -9.14
CA ASP A 110 -0.35 -2.14 -10.35
C ASP A 110 0.96 -1.41 -9.97
N PRO A 111 2.01 -2.15 -9.58
CA PRO A 111 3.28 -1.55 -9.18
C PRO A 111 4.00 -0.83 -10.33
N ALA A 112 3.75 -1.21 -11.58
CA ALA A 112 4.32 -0.53 -12.73
C ALA A 112 3.78 0.89 -12.88
N LYS A 113 2.46 1.07 -12.83
CA LYS A 113 1.83 2.40 -12.81
C LYS A 113 2.16 3.18 -11.55
N THR A 114 2.22 2.53 -10.39
CA THR A 114 2.66 3.18 -9.16
C THR A 114 4.03 3.82 -9.34
N ARG A 115 4.99 3.06 -9.88
CA ARG A 115 6.34 3.53 -10.15
C ARG A 115 6.35 4.66 -11.18
N GLU A 116 5.63 4.52 -12.29
CA GLU A 116 5.50 5.56 -13.32
C GLU A 116 5.08 6.91 -12.71
N HIS A 117 4.00 6.91 -11.93
CA HIS A 117 3.49 8.13 -11.32
C HIS A 117 4.37 8.65 -10.17
N THR A 118 4.99 7.79 -9.37
CA THR A 118 5.95 8.24 -8.35
C THR A 118 7.22 8.85 -8.97
N ASP A 119 7.72 8.30 -10.08
CA ASP A 119 8.87 8.85 -10.81
C ASP A 119 8.52 10.23 -11.41
N ALA A 120 7.34 10.38 -12.02
CA ALA A 120 6.85 11.67 -12.50
C ALA A 120 6.70 12.68 -11.35
N GLY A 121 6.13 12.27 -10.22
CA GLY A 121 6.01 13.12 -9.04
C GLY A 121 7.35 13.57 -8.46
N ARG A 122 8.37 12.70 -8.46
CA ARG A 122 9.74 13.05 -8.02
C ARG A 122 10.37 14.12 -8.90
N LEU A 123 10.10 14.12 -10.21
CA LEU A 123 10.59 15.13 -11.16
C LEU A 123 9.90 16.49 -11.00
N LEU A 124 8.61 16.49 -10.64
CA LEU A 124 7.82 17.71 -10.43
C LEU A 124 8.06 18.34 -9.05
N TYR A 125 8.49 17.54 -8.07
CA TYR A 125 8.58 17.98 -6.68
C TYR A 125 9.68 18.99 -6.44
N ASP A 126 9.30 20.15 -5.90
CA ASP A 126 10.18 21.19 -5.41
C ASP A 126 9.87 21.45 -3.92
N PRO A 127 10.83 21.22 -3.00
CA PRO A 127 10.57 21.29 -1.56
C PRO A 127 10.19 22.68 -1.05
N GLU A 128 10.56 23.76 -1.75
CA GLU A 128 10.22 25.12 -1.36
C GLU A 128 8.81 25.49 -1.88
N LYS A 129 8.56 25.27 -3.16
CA LYS A 129 7.28 25.60 -3.81
C LYS A 129 6.13 24.77 -3.25
N HIS A 130 6.36 23.48 -2.98
CA HIS A 130 5.33 22.53 -2.55
C HIS A 130 5.29 22.31 -1.03
N ALA A 131 5.99 23.15 -0.26
CA ALA A 131 6.04 23.05 1.20
C ALA A 131 4.66 23.08 1.88
N SER A 132 3.71 23.84 1.34
CA SER A 132 2.35 23.94 1.87
C SER A 132 1.47 22.72 1.56
N HIS A 133 1.82 21.93 0.56
CA HIS A 133 1.02 20.79 0.11
C HIS A 133 0.77 19.76 1.22
N ARG A 134 1.72 19.57 2.14
CA ARG A 134 1.57 18.68 3.30
C ARG A 134 0.42 19.07 4.25
N PHE A 135 -0.08 20.29 4.17
CA PHE A 135 -1.20 20.77 4.99
C PHE A 135 -2.53 20.79 4.22
N VAL A 136 -2.47 20.79 2.88
CA VAL A 136 -3.64 20.90 2.01
C VAL A 136 -4.02 19.55 1.43
N TYR A 137 -3.03 18.74 1.02
CA TYR A 137 -3.23 17.50 0.29
C TYR A 137 -2.70 16.29 1.09
N GLY A 138 -3.61 15.57 1.74
CA GLY A 138 -3.28 14.28 2.37
C GLY A 138 -2.61 14.34 3.74
N GLY A 139 -2.25 15.53 4.24
CA GLY A 139 -1.65 15.69 5.57
C GLY A 139 -0.17 15.26 5.65
N HIS A 140 0.49 14.96 4.54
CA HIS A 140 1.88 14.56 4.46
C HIS A 140 2.57 15.14 3.23
N ASP A 141 3.90 15.15 3.25
CA ASP A 141 4.69 15.69 2.15
C ASP A 141 4.64 14.77 0.91
N PRO A 142 4.27 15.30 -0.29
CA PRO A 142 4.13 14.48 -1.50
C PRO A 142 5.47 13.94 -2.01
N GLY A 143 6.58 14.64 -1.79
CA GLY A 143 7.91 14.19 -2.18
C GLY A 143 8.40 12.99 -1.37
N ALA A 144 8.15 12.98 -0.05
CA ALA A 144 8.39 11.83 0.81
C ALA A 144 7.45 10.68 0.45
N CYS A 145 6.17 10.97 0.18
CA CYS A 145 5.17 9.98 -0.23
C CYS A 145 5.54 9.27 -1.55
N ALA A 146 5.97 10.02 -2.56
CA ALA A 146 6.41 9.45 -3.83
C ALA A 146 7.60 8.48 -3.66
N ARG A 147 8.46 8.71 -2.67
CA ARG A 147 9.60 7.82 -2.38
C ARG A 147 9.18 6.56 -1.64
N LEU A 148 8.31 6.68 -0.63
CA LEU A 148 7.87 5.51 0.15
C LEU A 148 7.01 4.54 -0.68
N LEU A 149 6.02 5.03 -1.44
CA LEU A 149 5.20 4.17 -2.31
C LEU A 149 5.97 3.71 -3.55
N GLY A 150 6.91 4.53 -4.05
CA GLY A 150 7.87 4.13 -5.06
C GLY A 150 8.75 2.96 -4.59
N ALA A 151 9.25 3.00 -3.36
CA ALA A 151 10.02 1.91 -2.76
C ALA A 151 9.21 0.60 -2.67
N TRP A 152 7.94 0.70 -2.29
CA TRP A 152 7.06 -0.46 -2.26
C TRP A 152 6.84 -1.05 -3.66
N ALA A 153 6.58 -0.21 -4.65
CA ALA A 153 6.46 -0.63 -6.04
C ALA A 153 7.77 -1.24 -6.59
N GLU A 154 8.92 -0.65 -6.29
CA GLU A 154 10.23 -1.16 -6.68
C GLU A 154 10.49 -2.56 -6.10
N TRP A 155 10.13 -2.80 -4.82
CA TRP A 155 10.23 -4.14 -4.24
C TRP A 155 9.31 -5.15 -4.94
N LEU A 156 8.05 -4.80 -5.17
CA LEU A 156 7.10 -5.67 -5.89
C LEU A 156 7.61 -6.03 -7.29
N LEU A 157 8.16 -5.05 -8.02
CA LEU A 157 8.74 -5.23 -9.34
C LEU A 157 10.06 -6.02 -9.33
N GLY A 158 10.61 -6.41 -8.17
CA GLY A 158 11.81 -7.23 -8.04
C GLY A 158 13.11 -6.43 -7.98
N TYR A 159 13.08 -5.19 -7.52
CA TYR A 159 14.26 -4.35 -7.28
C TYR A 159 14.46 -4.06 -5.78
N PRO A 160 14.88 -5.05 -4.97
CA PRO A 160 14.91 -4.92 -3.52
C PRO A 160 15.98 -3.97 -2.97
N GLU A 161 17.11 -3.76 -3.67
CA GLU A 161 18.14 -2.79 -3.26
C GLU A 161 17.72 -1.37 -3.60
N LYS A 162 17.16 -1.18 -4.79
CA LYS A 162 16.59 0.10 -5.20
C LYS A 162 15.46 0.52 -4.26
N ALA A 163 14.61 -0.42 -3.87
CA ALA A 163 13.55 -0.19 -2.89
C ALA A 163 14.11 0.29 -1.53
N LEU A 164 15.20 -0.32 -1.04
CA LEU A 164 15.86 0.15 0.18
C LEU A 164 16.40 1.56 0.04
N ALA A 165 17.05 1.89 -1.07
CA ALA A 165 17.57 3.23 -1.33
C ALA A 165 16.45 4.27 -1.37
N SER A 166 15.35 4.00 -2.09
CA SER A 166 14.19 4.89 -2.15
C SER A 166 13.50 5.07 -0.79
N SER A 167 13.43 4.00 0.02
CA SER A 167 12.88 4.06 1.37
C SER A 167 13.75 4.89 2.31
N ALA A 168 15.07 4.72 2.28
CA ALA A 168 16.01 5.53 3.05
C ALA A 168 15.94 7.01 2.66
N ASP A 169 15.83 7.30 1.38
CA ASP A 169 15.63 8.65 0.84
C ASP A 169 14.32 9.29 1.36
N SER A 170 13.24 8.50 1.46
CA SER A 170 11.97 8.98 2.02
C SER A 170 12.12 9.39 3.48
N VAL A 171 12.75 8.54 4.31
CA VAL A 171 12.98 8.82 5.73
C VAL A 171 13.88 10.04 5.89
N SER A 172 15.02 10.11 5.20
CA SER A 172 15.93 11.25 5.24
C SER A 172 15.26 12.56 4.81
N MET A 173 14.39 12.52 3.81
CA MET A 173 13.60 13.67 3.38
C MET A 173 12.61 14.09 4.48
N ALA A 174 11.88 13.14 5.06
CA ALA A 174 10.91 13.43 6.13
C ALA A 174 11.57 14.03 7.37
N GLU A 175 12.77 13.58 7.74
CA GLU A 175 13.58 14.17 8.81
C GLU A 175 13.93 15.63 8.51
N ARG A 176 14.42 15.93 7.29
CA ARG A 176 14.75 17.32 6.89
C ARG A 176 13.56 18.24 6.86
N ILE A 177 12.38 17.72 6.43
CA ILE A 177 11.11 18.45 6.42
C ILE A 177 10.65 18.78 7.84
N ALA A 178 11.04 17.99 8.82
CA ALA A 178 10.67 18.12 10.23
C ALA A 178 9.14 18.18 10.45
N HIS A 179 8.37 17.40 9.65
CA HIS A 179 6.93 17.27 9.79
C HIS A 179 6.60 15.90 10.41
N PRO A 180 6.15 15.85 11.67
CA PRO A 180 6.07 14.60 12.43
C PRO A 180 5.18 13.53 11.79
N PHE A 181 4.06 13.92 11.18
CA PHE A 181 3.19 12.95 10.50
C PHE A 181 3.84 12.38 9.24
N THR A 182 4.53 13.19 8.44
CA THR A 182 5.31 12.70 7.28
C THR A 182 6.40 11.72 7.71
N LEU A 183 7.09 12.01 8.81
CA LEU A 183 8.14 11.12 9.34
C LEU A 183 7.54 9.81 9.86
N SER A 184 6.43 9.86 10.61
CA SER A 184 5.76 8.64 11.08
C SER A 184 5.32 7.74 9.93
N LEU A 185 4.81 8.33 8.84
CA LEU A 185 4.41 7.60 7.66
C LEU A 185 5.62 6.97 6.92
N ALA A 186 6.69 7.75 6.73
CA ALA A 186 7.92 7.26 6.10
C ALA A 186 8.55 6.09 6.87
N LEU A 187 8.64 6.18 8.19
CA LEU A 187 9.15 5.10 9.06
C LEU A 187 8.23 3.86 9.03
N THR A 188 6.90 4.05 9.02
CA THR A 188 5.94 2.93 8.93
C THR A 188 6.11 2.16 7.62
N PHE A 189 6.19 2.85 6.48
CA PHE A 189 6.40 2.18 5.19
C PHE A 189 7.82 1.61 5.03
N CYS A 190 8.82 2.21 5.68
CA CYS A 190 10.14 1.59 5.80
C CYS A 190 10.07 0.25 6.56
N ALA A 191 9.30 0.19 7.65
CA ALA A 191 9.05 -1.07 8.37
C ALA A 191 8.30 -2.09 7.49
N VAL A 192 7.30 -1.66 6.72
CA VAL A 192 6.61 -2.51 5.72
C VAL A 192 7.61 -3.11 4.72
N LEU A 193 8.54 -2.31 4.20
CA LEU A 193 9.57 -2.80 3.28
C LEU A 193 10.46 -3.87 3.93
N HIS A 194 10.89 -3.65 5.18
CA HIS A 194 11.70 -4.63 5.92
C HIS A 194 10.92 -5.93 6.20
N LEU A 195 9.61 -5.87 6.49
CA LEU A 195 8.76 -7.06 6.56
C LEU A 195 8.71 -7.81 5.23
N ASN A 196 8.52 -7.07 4.13
CA ASN A 196 8.50 -7.65 2.80
C ASN A 196 9.85 -8.29 2.41
N ARG A 197 10.96 -7.77 2.93
CA ARG A 197 12.31 -8.35 2.79
C ARG A 197 12.58 -9.50 3.78
N ARG A 198 11.63 -9.81 4.68
CA ARG A 198 11.76 -10.81 5.75
C ARG A 198 12.86 -10.46 6.79
N GLU A 199 12.89 -9.19 7.18
CA GLU A 199 13.81 -8.61 8.17
C GLU A 199 12.99 -8.06 9.38
N PRO A 200 12.34 -8.95 10.18
CA PRO A 200 11.37 -8.55 11.22
C PRO A 200 11.99 -7.75 12.36
N GLU A 201 13.27 -7.96 12.70
CA GLU A 201 13.97 -7.23 13.76
C GLU A 201 14.11 -5.74 13.40
N ARG A 202 14.44 -5.45 12.12
CA ARG A 202 14.54 -4.09 11.63
C ARG A 202 13.16 -3.42 11.57
N ALA A 203 12.14 -4.17 11.13
CA ALA A 203 10.77 -3.68 11.13
C ALA A 203 10.30 -3.30 12.54
N LEU A 204 10.58 -4.14 13.54
CA LEU A 204 10.20 -3.88 14.93
C LEU A 204 10.87 -2.63 15.49
N SER A 205 12.17 -2.45 15.26
CA SER A 205 12.91 -1.25 15.68
C SER A 205 12.32 0.05 15.09
N LEU A 206 11.88 0.01 13.83
CA LEU A 206 11.21 1.14 13.18
C LEU A 206 9.82 1.40 13.76
N VAL A 207 9.06 0.35 14.07
CA VAL A 207 7.75 0.47 14.73
C VAL A 207 7.90 1.13 16.11
N GLU A 208 8.87 0.72 16.91
CA GLU A 208 9.17 1.33 18.21
C GLU A 208 9.52 2.82 18.07
N ALA A 209 10.28 3.19 17.05
CA ALA A 209 10.59 4.59 16.74
C ALA A 209 9.33 5.39 16.37
N VAL A 210 8.40 4.81 15.60
CA VAL A 210 7.12 5.46 15.28
C VAL A 210 6.25 5.60 16.52
N GLU A 211 6.15 4.58 17.37
CA GLU A 211 5.37 4.63 18.62
C GLU A 211 5.90 5.74 19.54
N ALA A 212 7.22 5.87 19.68
CA ALA A 212 7.86 6.94 20.45
C ALA A 212 7.57 8.33 19.87
N LEU A 213 7.72 8.50 18.56
CA LEU A 213 7.42 9.77 17.87
C LEU A 213 5.95 10.18 18.03
N VAL A 214 5.03 9.24 17.87
CA VAL A 214 3.59 9.48 18.01
C VAL A 214 3.23 9.88 19.45
N ALA A 215 3.83 9.23 20.44
CA ALA A 215 3.61 9.55 21.85
C ALA A 215 4.15 10.96 22.20
N GLU A 216 5.37 11.28 21.76
CA GLU A 216 6.00 12.58 21.98
C GLU A 216 5.21 13.72 21.34
N GLN A 217 4.82 13.56 20.09
CA GLN A 217 4.14 14.58 19.28
C GLN A 217 2.63 14.58 19.43
N ARG A 218 2.04 13.66 20.21
CA ARG A 218 0.59 13.48 20.42
C ARG A 218 -0.18 13.32 19.10
N LEU A 219 0.40 12.57 18.16
CA LEU A 219 -0.23 12.27 16.89
C LEU A 219 -1.23 11.11 17.01
N SER A 220 -2.13 11.01 16.03
CA SER A 220 -2.86 9.76 15.81
C SER A 220 -1.90 8.72 15.20
N LEU A 221 -1.96 7.47 15.67
CA LEU A 221 -1.19 6.37 15.09
C LEU A 221 -1.60 6.17 13.63
N PRO A 222 -0.64 5.96 12.71
CA PRO A 222 -0.96 5.42 11.40
C PRO A 222 -1.79 4.15 11.54
N LEU A 223 -2.87 4.03 10.76
CA LEU A 223 -3.81 2.89 10.86
C LEU A 223 -3.10 1.54 10.67
N GLU A 224 -2.07 1.52 9.84
CA GLU A 224 -1.30 0.33 9.49
C GLU A 224 -0.32 -0.09 10.60
N LEU A 225 0.05 0.81 11.51
CA LEU A 225 1.13 0.53 12.47
C LEU A 225 0.86 -0.70 13.35
N GLY A 226 -0.39 -0.90 13.79
CA GLY A 226 -0.78 -2.09 14.55
C GLY A 226 -0.60 -3.38 13.78
N ILE A 227 -0.89 -3.36 12.48
CA ILE A 227 -0.69 -4.50 11.56
C ILE A 227 0.80 -4.76 11.40
N VAL A 228 1.60 -3.73 11.12
CA VAL A 228 3.06 -3.83 10.92
C VAL A 228 3.76 -4.33 12.18
N HIS A 229 3.37 -3.82 13.36
CA HIS A 229 3.88 -4.30 14.65
C HIS A 229 3.59 -5.80 14.86
N GLY A 230 2.33 -6.20 14.65
CA GLY A 230 1.96 -7.60 14.78
C GLY A 230 2.69 -8.50 13.78
N ALA A 231 2.83 -8.07 12.52
CA ALA A 231 3.58 -8.80 11.50
C ALA A 231 5.06 -9.00 11.88
N ALA A 232 5.71 -7.98 12.45
CA ALA A 232 7.08 -8.11 12.96
C ALA A 232 7.18 -9.12 14.11
N LEU A 233 6.20 -9.18 14.99
CA LEU A 233 6.13 -10.16 16.09
C LEU A 233 5.92 -11.60 15.60
N VAL A 234 5.19 -11.82 14.48
CA VAL A 234 5.08 -13.17 13.85
C VAL A 234 6.47 -13.70 13.52
N GLY A 235 7.30 -12.91 12.86
CA GLY A 235 8.65 -13.29 12.48
C GLY A 235 9.57 -13.62 13.67
N GLN A 236 9.22 -13.15 14.88
CA GLN A 236 9.96 -13.42 16.12
C GLN A 236 9.39 -14.58 16.96
N GLY A 237 8.36 -15.27 16.48
CA GLY A 237 7.74 -16.40 17.19
C GLY A 237 6.79 -16.01 18.34
N ALA A 238 6.41 -14.72 18.45
CA ALA A 238 5.48 -14.23 19.45
C ALA A 238 4.02 -14.27 18.95
N ALA A 239 3.57 -15.44 18.47
CA ALA A 239 2.33 -15.61 17.72
C ALA A 239 1.07 -15.05 18.39
N GLU A 240 0.85 -15.30 19.70
CA GLU A 240 -0.34 -14.80 20.41
C GLU A 240 -0.42 -13.27 20.44
N LYS A 241 0.69 -12.61 20.77
CA LYS A 241 0.77 -11.14 20.78
C LYS A 241 0.61 -10.57 19.37
N ALA A 242 1.23 -11.21 18.40
CA ALA A 242 1.12 -10.86 16.99
C ALA A 242 -0.33 -10.90 16.50
N ILE A 243 -1.03 -12.01 16.70
CA ILE A 243 -2.43 -12.20 16.31
C ILE A 243 -3.32 -11.12 16.94
N ALA A 244 -3.16 -10.85 18.24
CA ALA A 244 -3.93 -9.83 18.93
C ALA A 244 -3.74 -8.43 18.33
N ARG A 245 -2.48 -8.03 18.06
CA ARG A 245 -2.12 -6.75 17.45
C ARG A 245 -2.64 -6.61 16.03
N ILE A 246 -2.49 -7.64 15.19
CA ILE A 246 -2.97 -7.61 13.82
C ILE A 246 -4.50 -7.53 13.78
N ARG A 247 -5.21 -8.33 14.60
CA ARG A 247 -6.67 -8.27 14.70
C ARG A 247 -7.16 -6.89 15.10
N GLU A 248 -6.53 -6.28 16.08
CA GLU A 248 -6.84 -4.91 16.50
C GLU A 248 -6.64 -3.93 15.35
N GLY A 249 -5.51 -4.01 14.63
CA GLY A 249 -5.20 -3.17 13.48
C GLY A 249 -6.20 -3.35 12.33
N VAL A 250 -6.51 -4.58 11.94
CA VAL A 250 -7.48 -4.90 10.87
C VAL A 250 -8.89 -4.44 11.24
N THR A 251 -9.30 -4.59 12.50
CA THR A 251 -10.64 -4.18 12.96
C THR A 251 -10.78 -2.65 12.99
N LYS A 252 -9.73 -1.94 13.40
CA LYS A 252 -9.72 -0.47 13.43
C LYS A 252 -9.57 0.15 12.04
N SER A 253 -8.93 -0.56 11.10
CA SER A 253 -8.81 -0.11 9.73
C SER A 253 -10.15 -0.26 9.01
N THR A 254 -10.76 0.87 8.69
CA THR A 254 -11.98 0.92 7.85
C THR A 254 -11.66 1.20 6.38
N GLY A 255 -10.38 1.26 6.03
CA GLY A 255 -9.87 1.69 4.73
C GLY A 255 -8.86 0.73 4.12
N LEU A 256 -7.86 1.32 3.50
CA LEU A 256 -6.78 0.64 2.77
C LEU A 256 -5.93 -0.28 3.65
N GLY A 257 -5.33 -1.31 3.03
CA GLY A 257 -4.34 -2.19 3.67
C GLY A 257 -4.92 -3.38 4.43
N ARG A 258 -6.25 -3.56 4.46
CA ARG A 258 -6.86 -4.72 5.13
C ARG A 258 -6.46 -6.07 4.53
N PRO A 259 -6.42 -6.27 3.18
CA PRO A 259 -5.92 -7.52 2.59
C PRO A 259 -4.47 -7.83 3.00
N TYR A 260 -3.60 -6.81 3.07
CA TYR A 260 -2.23 -6.93 3.57
C TYR A 260 -2.21 -7.42 5.04
N GLY A 261 -2.99 -6.80 5.91
CA GLY A 261 -3.11 -7.19 7.31
C GLY A 261 -3.64 -8.61 7.51
N LEU A 262 -4.61 -9.01 6.69
CA LEU A 262 -5.20 -10.35 6.74
C LEU A 262 -4.24 -11.44 6.24
N ALA A 263 -3.32 -11.13 5.33
CA ALA A 263 -2.23 -12.04 4.96
C ALA A 263 -1.33 -12.37 6.17
N PHE A 264 -0.88 -11.35 6.92
CA PHE A 264 -0.08 -11.57 8.13
C PHE A 264 -0.90 -12.20 9.26
N LEU A 265 -2.18 -11.90 9.38
CA LEU A 265 -3.05 -12.59 10.34
C LEU A 265 -3.13 -14.10 10.01
N GLY A 266 -3.32 -14.43 8.74
CA GLY A 266 -3.33 -15.82 8.28
C GLY A 266 -2.01 -16.53 8.58
N GLU A 267 -0.88 -15.88 8.33
CA GLU A 267 0.45 -16.42 8.66
C GLU A 267 0.62 -16.63 10.18
N GLY A 268 0.29 -15.65 11.00
CA GLY A 268 0.36 -15.75 12.46
C GLY A 268 -0.54 -16.85 13.03
N LEU A 269 -1.77 -16.99 12.54
CA LEU A 269 -2.71 -18.05 12.92
C LEU A 269 -2.19 -19.44 12.51
N ALA A 270 -1.58 -19.56 11.33
CA ALA A 270 -0.96 -20.79 10.87
C ALA A 270 0.22 -21.21 11.78
N TRP A 271 1.05 -20.28 12.17
CA TRP A 271 2.14 -20.51 13.12
C TRP A 271 1.62 -20.93 14.50
N HIS A 272 0.49 -20.37 14.93
CA HIS A 272 -0.16 -20.75 16.19
C HIS A 272 -0.85 -22.14 16.12
N GLY A 273 -0.97 -22.72 14.93
CA GLY A 273 -1.61 -24.00 14.69
C GLY A 273 -3.10 -23.94 14.33
N ASP A 274 -3.71 -22.76 14.30
CA ASP A 274 -5.12 -22.56 13.94
C ASP A 274 -5.27 -22.37 12.41
N ARG A 275 -5.09 -23.48 11.68
CA ARG A 275 -5.13 -23.47 10.21
C ARG A 275 -6.50 -23.09 9.64
N LEU A 276 -7.58 -23.44 10.34
CA LEU A 276 -8.94 -23.11 9.89
C LEU A 276 -9.17 -21.59 9.94
N ALA A 277 -8.82 -20.96 11.05
CA ALA A 277 -8.92 -19.49 11.18
C ALA A 277 -7.95 -18.79 10.22
N ALA A 278 -6.77 -19.37 9.96
CA ALA A 278 -5.82 -18.85 8.99
C ALA A 278 -6.43 -18.80 7.58
N LEU A 279 -6.99 -19.90 7.09
CA LEU A 279 -7.66 -19.95 5.78
C LEU A 279 -8.84 -18.99 5.70
N ALA A 280 -9.63 -18.85 6.77
CA ALA A 280 -10.74 -17.90 6.82
C ALA A 280 -10.27 -16.45 6.71
N ALA A 281 -9.17 -16.07 7.38
CA ALA A 281 -8.59 -14.73 7.29
C ALA A 281 -8.08 -14.44 5.86
N LEU A 282 -7.40 -15.39 5.21
CA LEU A 282 -6.93 -15.24 3.84
C LEU A 282 -8.09 -15.09 2.84
N GLN A 283 -9.17 -15.83 3.06
CA GLN A 283 -10.38 -15.73 2.23
C GLN A 283 -11.10 -14.38 2.42
N GLU A 284 -11.18 -13.88 3.65
CA GLU A 284 -11.68 -12.53 3.94
C GLU A 284 -10.87 -11.48 3.18
N GLY A 285 -9.53 -11.60 3.15
CA GLY A 285 -8.66 -10.69 2.41
C GLY A 285 -8.98 -10.66 0.91
N LEU A 286 -9.15 -11.81 0.28
CA LEU A 286 -9.53 -11.93 -1.14
C LEU A 286 -10.92 -11.35 -1.41
N GLU A 287 -11.89 -11.53 -0.50
CA GLU A 287 -13.23 -10.96 -0.66
C GLU A 287 -13.24 -9.44 -0.53
N ILE A 288 -12.41 -8.89 0.38
CA ILE A 288 -12.20 -7.44 0.46
C ILE A 288 -11.60 -6.93 -0.85
N GLY A 289 -10.55 -7.57 -1.37
CA GLY A 289 -9.96 -7.20 -2.67
C GLY A 289 -11.02 -7.15 -3.78
N ARG A 290 -11.85 -8.18 -3.88
CA ARG A 290 -12.93 -8.29 -4.86
C ARG A 290 -13.97 -7.16 -4.75
N THR A 291 -14.30 -6.72 -3.55
CA THR A 291 -15.35 -5.70 -3.31
C THR A 291 -14.83 -4.27 -3.36
N THR A 292 -13.56 -4.05 -3.05
CA THR A 292 -12.94 -2.72 -2.94
C THR A 292 -12.02 -2.35 -4.10
N GLY A 293 -11.53 -3.35 -4.85
CA GLY A 293 -10.48 -3.19 -5.85
C GLY A 293 -9.07 -3.15 -5.27
N GLU A 294 -8.88 -3.54 -4.02
CA GLU A 294 -7.57 -3.70 -3.39
C GLU A 294 -6.95 -5.05 -3.72
N HIS A 295 -6.31 -5.17 -4.87
CA HIS A 295 -5.75 -6.42 -5.38
C HIS A 295 -4.23 -6.57 -5.16
N GLY A 296 -3.58 -5.58 -4.56
CA GLY A 296 -2.11 -5.54 -4.41
C GLY A 296 -1.51 -6.74 -3.69
N TRP A 297 -2.30 -7.43 -2.87
CA TRP A 297 -1.82 -8.56 -2.08
C TRP A 297 -2.47 -9.91 -2.44
N ASP A 298 -3.31 -9.98 -3.48
CA ASP A 298 -4.04 -11.21 -3.87
C ASP A 298 -3.09 -12.37 -4.17
N ALA A 299 -1.97 -12.13 -4.83
CA ALA A 299 -0.98 -13.17 -5.11
C ALA A 299 -0.44 -13.81 -3.82
N GLU A 300 -0.12 -13.01 -2.81
CA GLU A 300 0.38 -13.50 -1.52
C GLU A 300 -0.70 -14.23 -0.71
N LEU A 301 -1.93 -13.73 -0.71
CA LEU A 301 -3.07 -14.40 -0.09
C LEU A 301 -3.29 -15.79 -0.69
N HIS A 302 -3.27 -15.93 -2.01
CA HIS A 302 -3.34 -17.23 -2.68
C HIS A 302 -2.14 -18.12 -2.39
N ARG A 303 -0.92 -17.57 -2.32
CA ARG A 303 0.29 -18.32 -1.98
C ARG A 303 0.17 -18.93 -0.58
N LEU A 304 -0.17 -18.10 0.42
CA LEU A 304 -0.33 -18.55 1.81
C LEU A 304 -1.45 -19.58 1.94
N ALA A 305 -2.60 -19.38 1.27
CA ALA A 305 -3.67 -20.35 1.25
C ALA A 305 -3.20 -21.68 0.63
N GLY A 306 -2.44 -21.62 -0.46
CA GLY A 306 -1.87 -22.79 -1.12
C GLY A 306 -0.95 -23.59 -0.19
N THR A 307 -0.02 -22.93 0.50
CA THR A 307 0.88 -23.60 1.45
C THR A 307 0.14 -24.24 2.63
N LEU A 308 -0.91 -23.61 3.13
CA LEU A 308 -1.76 -24.17 4.19
C LEU A 308 -2.53 -25.40 3.72
N LEU A 309 -3.10 -25.37 2.52
CA LEU A 309 -3.80 -26.50 1.93
C LEU A 309 -2.87 -27.71 1.72
N LEU A 310 -1.63 -27.46 1.27
CA LEU A 310 -0.61 -28.51 1.16
C LEU A 310 -0.28 -29.13 2.52
N ALA A 311 -0.16 -28.31 3.57
CA ALA A 311 0.08 -28.81 4.93
C ALA A 311 -1.10 -29.63 5.50
N GLU A 312 -2.29 -29.53 4.90
CA GLU A 312 -3.47 -30.37 5.19
C GLU A 312 -3.60 -31.57 4.24
N ASN A 313 -2.59 -31.89 3.44
CA ASN A 313 -2.62 -32.96 2.44
C ASN A 313 -3.64 -32.75 1.29
N LYS A 314 -4.14 -31.54 1.11
CA LYS A 314 -5.02 -31.14 0.00
C LYS A 314 -4.20 -30.73 -1.23
N LEU A 315 -3.46 -31.71 -1.79
CA LEU A 315 -2.41 -31.43 -2.79
C LEU A 315 -2.95 -30.69 -4.03
N ASN A 316 -4.07 -31.13 -4.59
CA ASN A 316 -4.64 -30.52 -5.81
C ASN A 316 -5.11 -29.08 -5.58
N GLU A 317 -5.76 -28.82 -4.44
CA GLU A 317 -6.25 -27.48 -4.06
C GLU A 317 -5.08 -26.53 -3.77
N GLY A 318 -4.06 -27.02 -3.07
CA GLY A 318 -2.85 -26.29 -2.77
C GLY A 318 -2.07 -25.92 -4.03
N GLU A 319 -1.85 -26.87 -4.94
CA GLU A 319 -1.21 -26.60 -6.24
C GLU A 319 -2.03 -25.60 -7.06
N ALA A 320 -3.35 -25.73 -7.11
CA ALA A 320 -4.22 -24.81 -7.83
C ALA A 320 -4.13 -23.38 -7.29
N SER A 321 -4.06 -23.22 -5.96
CA SER A 321 -3.91 -21.93 -5.31
C SER A 321 -2.54 -21.29 -5.59
N LEU A 322 -1.44 -22.05 -5.55
CA LEU A 322 -0.10 -21.58 -5.91
C LEU A 322 0.00 -21.16 -7.39
N ARG A 323 -0.62 -21.94 -8.29
CA ARG A 323 -0.71 -21.55 -9.70
C ARG A 323 -1.51 -20.26 -9.90
N GLN A 324 -2.57 -20.04 -9.12
CA GLN A 324 -3.32 -18.79 -9.15
C GLN A 324 -2.47 -17.62 -8.67
N ALA A 325 -1.72 -17.80 -7.57
CA ALA A 325 -0.78 -16.81 -7.07
C ALA A 325 0.24 -16.37 -8.14
N ILE A 326 0.82 -17.33 -8.85
CA ILE A 326 1.76 -17.05 -9.95
C ILE A 326 1.08 -16.26 -11.07
N ARG A 327 -0.11 -16.66 -11.52
CA ARG A 327 -0.84 -15.94 -12.58
C ARG A 327 -1.14 -14.48 -12.21
N ILE A 328 -1.59 -14.27 -10.96
CA ILE A 328 -1.87 -12.91 -10.46
C ILE A 328 -0.58 -12.09 -10.42
N ALA A 329 0.49 -12.62 -9.82
CA ALA A 329 1.77 -11.94 -9.72
C ALA A 329 2.34 -11.57 -11.12
N GLN A 330 2.21 -12.46 -12.10
CA GLN A 330 2.61 -12.20 -13.49
C GLN A 330 1.77 -11.08 -14.13
N ALA A 331 0.45 -11.11 -13.96
CA ALA A 331 -0.43 -10.07 -14.47
C ALA A 331 -0.13 -8.69 -13.87
N GLN A 332 0.25 -8.66 -12.59
CA GLN A 332 0.67 -7.47 -11.86
C GLN A 332 2.13 -7.07 -12.10
N GLN A 333 2.92 -7.88 -12.80
CA GLN A 333 4.38 -7.75 -12.90
C GLN A 333 5.10 -7.75 -11.53
N ALA A 334 4.49 -8.35 -10.52
CA ALA A 334 4.97 -8.39 -9.14
C ALA A 334 6.02 -9.52 -8.97
N LYS A 335 7.24 -9.31 -9.46
CA LYS A 335 8.31 -10.29 -9.54
C LYS A 335 8.70 -10.90 -8.19
N SER A 336 8.66 -10.11 -7.11
CA SER A 336 8.94 -10.63 -5.76
C SER A 336 7.87 -11.62 -5.31
N LEU A 337 6.59 -11.38 -5.62
CA LEU A 337 5.50 -12.30 -5.29
C LEU A 337 5.48 -13.51 -6.23
N GLU A 338 5.80 -13.32 -7.52
CA GLU A 338 5.98 -14.41 -8.48
C GLU A 338 7.06 -15.38 -8.01
N LEU A 339 8.22 -14.86 -7.57
CA LEU A 339 9.33 -15.66 -7.05
C LEU A 339 8.90 -16.53 -5.86
N ARG A 340 8.21 -15.95 -4.88
CA ARG A 340 7.71 -16.69 -3.71
C ARG A 340 6.75 -17.80 -4.08
N ALA A 341 5.76 -17.51 -4.92
CA ALA A 341 4.77 -18.49 -5.32
C ALA A 341 5.36 -19.60 -6.21
N ALA A 342 6.25 -19.24 -7.15
CA ALA A 342 6.95 -20.19 -7.99
C ALA A 342 7.90 -21.10 -7.18
N ARG A 343 8.61 -20.55 -6.17
CA ARG A 343 9.46 -21.33 -5.26
C ARG A 343 8.64 -22.36 -4.47
N ASP A 344 7.50 -21.96 -3.93
CA ASP A 344 6.68 -22.88 -3.12
C ASP A 344 6.06 -23.98 -3.99
N LEU A 345 5.67 -23.67 -5.24
CA LEU A 345 5.20 -24.67 -6.20
C LEU A 345 6.34 -25.59 -6.68
N ALA A 346 7.52 -25.04 -6.95
CA ALA A 346 8.67 -25.85 -7.37
C ALA A 346 9.12 -26.80 -6.26
N ARG A 347 9.03 -26.39 -4.99
CA ARG A 347 9.30 -27.28 -3.83
C ARG A 347 8.32 -28.46 -3.83
N LEU A 348 7.02 -28.22 -3.97
CA LEU A 348 6.02 -29.26 -4.07
C LEU A 348 6.33 -30.25 -5.20
N TRP A 349 6.65 -29.76 -6.39
CA TRP A 349 6.97 -30.61 -7.53
C TRP A 349 8.27 -31.38 -7.34
N GLY A 350 9.28 -30.77 -6.74
CA GLY A 350 10.52 -31.47 -6.36
C GLY A 350 10.27 -32.65 -5.42
N GLU A 351 9.44 -32.46 -4.39
CA GLU A 351 9.01 -33.51 -3.45
C GLU A 351 8.21 -34.63 -4.13
N GLN A 352 7.47 -34.32 -5.21
CA GLN A 352 6.76 -35.28 -6.04
C GLN A 352 7.65 -35.98 -7.10
N GLY A 353 8.95 -35.67 -7.16
CA GLY A 353 9.88 -36.21 -8.14
C GLY A 353 9.83 -35.51 -9.51
N ARG A 354 9.06 -34.45 -9.66
CA ARG A 354 8.91 -33.66 -10.90
C ARG A 354 10.01 -32.58 -10.98
N ARG A 355 11.29 -33.01 -10.85
CA ARG A 355 12.43 -32.09 -10.71
C ARG A 355 12.63 -31.17 -11.91
N THR A 356 12.50 -31.71 -13.13
CA THR A 356 12.68 -30.93 -14.36
C THR A 356 11.62 -29.83 -14.48
N GLU A 357 10.34 -30.17 -14.22
CA GLU A 357 9.25 -29.20 -14.25
C GLU A 357 9.41 -28.11 -13.18
N ALA A 358 9.88 -28.51 -11.98
CA ALA A 358 10.18 -27.59 -10.88
C ALA A 358 11.32 -26.60 -11.25
N TYR A 359 12.39 -27.12 -11.86
CA TYR A 359 13.52 -26.31 -12.32
C TYR A 359 13.09 -25.34 -13.43
N ASP A 360 12.38 -25.83 -14.44
CA ASP A 360 11.92 -25.04 -15.60
C ASP A 360 10.93 -23.94 -15.17
N LEU A 361 10.18 -24.15 -14.10
CA LEU A 361 9.29 -23.14 -13.52
C LEU A 361 10.08 -21.99 -12.88
N ILE A 362 11.07 -22.32 -12.02
CA ILE A 362 11.66 -21.31 -11.13
C ILE A 362 12.93 -20.66 -11.68
N ALA A 363 13.68 -21.36 -12.54
CA ALA A 363 14.93 -20.84 -13.08
C ALA A 363 14.75 -19.52 -13.87
N PRO A 364 13.76 -19.38 -14.77
CA PRO A 364 13.54 -18.11 -15.47
C PRO A 364 13.10 -16.97 -14.53
N VAL A 365 12.33 -17.26 -13.47
CA VAL A 365 11.90 -16.25 -12.50
C VAL A 365 13.09 -15.77 -11.68
N TYR A 366 13.93 -16.67 -11.19
CA TYR A 366 15.17 -16.32 -10.49
C TYR A 366 16.14 -15.54 -11.39
N GLY A 367 16.33 -16.00 -12.64
CA GLY A 367 17.21 -15.36 -13.61
C GLY A 367 16.79 -13.95 -14.05
N TRP A 368 15.57 -13.53 -13.74
CA TRP A 368 15.12 -12.17 -13.98
C TRP A 368 15.75 -11.14 -13.03
N PHE A 369 16.12 -11.55 -11.81
CA PHE A 369 16.67 -10.64 -10.81
C PHE A 369 18.10 -10.26 -11.13
N THR A 370 18.42 -8.97 -10.98
CA THR A 370 19.75 -8.39 -11.20
C THR A 370 20.39 -7.85 -9.93
N GLU A 371 19.64 -7.84 -8.82
CA GLU A 371 20.07 -7.32 -7.52
C GLU A 371 19.38 -8.08 -6.38
N GLY A 372 19.77 -7.81 -5.13
CA GLY A 372 19.12 -8.35 -3.92
C GLY A 372 19.41 -9.81 -3.63
N PHE A 373 20.51 -10.37 -4.17
CA PHE A 373 20.90 -11.79 -3.96
C PHE A 373 21.24 -12.14 -2.51
N ASP A 374 21.32 -11.14 -1.64
CA ASP A 374 21.48 -11.31 -0.19
C ASP A 374 20.14 -11.44 0.56
N THR A 375 19.00 -11.19 -0.10
CA THR A 375 17.66 -11.34 0.49
C THR A 375 17.33 -12.82 0.78
N ALA A 376 16.50 -13.06 1.79
CA ALA A 376 16.06 -14.41 2.15
C ALA A 376 15.38 -15.14 0.99
N ASP A 377 14.50 -14.45 0.23
CA ASP A 377 13.77 -15.05 -0.87
C ASP A 377 14.69 -15.53 -2.00
N LEU A 378 15.70 -14.74 -2.40
CA LEU A 378 16.63 -15.12 -3.45
C LEU A 378 17.62 -16.19 -3.00
N LYS A 379 18.10 -16.16 -1.75
CA LYS A 379 18.95 -17.21 -1.18
C LYS A 379 18.23 -18.57 -1.13
N GLU A 380 17.01 -18.60 -0.63
CA GLU A 380 16.22 -19.83 -0.55
C GLU A 380 15.87 -20.37 -1.94
N THR A 381 15.59 -19.47 -2.89
CA THR A 381 15.33 -19.87 -4.28
C THR A 381 16.59 -20.46 -4.95
N LYS A 382 17.75 -19.85 -4.73
CA LYS A 382 19.02 -20.38 -5.24
C LYS A 382 19.30 -21.76 -4.67
N ALA A 383 19.14 -21.94 -3.36
CA ALA A 383 19.33 -23.23 -2.71
C ALA A 383 18.40 -24.31 -3.27
N LEU A 384 17.13 -23.96 -3.58
CA LEU A 384 16.21 -24.89 -4.21
C LEU A 384 16.63 -25.24 -5.64
N LEU A 385 17.06 -24.27 -6.43
CA LEU A 385 17.58 -24.50 -7.79
C LEU A 385 18.76 -25.46 -7.77
N ASP A 386 19.70 -25.30 -6.83
CA ASP A 386 20.87 -26.18 -6.69
C ASP A 386 20.47 -27.62 -6.28
N GLN A 387 19.35 -27.79 -5.56
CA GLN A 387 18.81 -29.12 -5.22
C GLN A 387 18.10 -29.76 -6.40
N LEU A 388 17.51 -28.97 -7.28
CA LEU A 388 16.74 -29.46 -8.44
C LEU A 388 17.63 -29.81 -9.65
N ALA A 389 18.78 -29.17 -9.78
CA ALA A 389 19.78 -29.46 -10.80
C ALA A 389 20.42 -30.82 -10.51
#